data_46baa708f67ee985796bdc88fd058b1a
#
_entry.id   46baa708f67ee985796bdc88fd058b1a
#
_cell.length_a   1.000
_cell.length_b   1.000
_cell.length_c   1.000
_cell.angle_alpha   90.00
_cell.angle_beta   90.00
_cell.angle_gamma   90.00
#
_symmetry.space_group_name_H-M   'P 1'
#
loop_
_entity.id
_entity.type
_entity.pdbx_description
1 polymer ?
#
loop_
_entity_poly.entity_id
_entity_poly.type
_entity_poly.pdbx_seq_one_letter_code
_entity_poly.pdbx_strand_id
1 'polypeptide(L)'
;MLESKLLRGNIDFVVEQLKRRNFSFDVAEFNKLEDQRKVIQVQTQDLQNLRNTKSKAIGQAKASGENIEPLLEEVSDLGEKLDNAKSALNDLQLKIDEIVMAIPNIPHPSVPEGQSEDDNIELSKWGEPKKFDFEPKDHVDLGEMHGIDFAAAAKISGSRFVVITGKVAKLQRALTQFMLDQHTEKNGYTETYAPYLVNADSLTGTGQLPKFEADLFKTHLHGEEGEAKALYLIPTAEVPVTNIVRDSILKDSELPLKFVAHTPCFRSEAGSYGKDTRGLIRQHQFEKVELVQISNPDNSYDVLEELTEHAEGILKLLELPYRKVILCTGDLGFSSAKTYDLEVWLPGQSAYREISSCSCFEGFQARRMQLRWKNPETKESEFLHTLNGSGLAVGRTLVAVIENYQNADGSITIPKVLQSYMGGLTTIK
;
A
#
# COMPACT_ATOMS: atom_id res chain seq x y z
N MET A 1 -11.21 -1.74 1.91
CA MET A 1 -12.22 -2.75 2.27
C MET A 1 -13.24 -2.92 1.17
N LEU A 2 -13.90 -4.06 1.10
CA LEU A 2 -14.99 -4.30 0.15
C LEU A 2 -16.19 -3.40 0.45
N GLU A 3 -17.03 -3.17 -0.55
CA GLU A 3 -18.24 -2.38 -0.39
C GLU A 3 -19.27 -3.13 0.47
N SER A 4 -19.80 -2.45 1.49
CA SER A 4 -20.82 -3.06 2.38
C SER A 4 -22.09 -3.49 1.66
N LYS A 5 -22.49 -2.77 0.58
CA LYS A 5 -23.64 -3.16 -0.24
C LYS A 5 -23.39 -4.48 -0.97
N LEU A 6 -22.17 -4.69 -1.45
CA LEU A 6 -21.78 -5.94 -2.12
C LEU A 6 -21.82 -7.12 -1.14
N LEU A 7 -21.25 -6.95 0.07
CA LEU A 7 -21.25 -7.96 1.12
C LEU A 7 -22.66 -8.35 1.58
N ARG A 8 -23.62 -7.39 1.61
CA ARG A 8 -25.00 -7.63 2.05
C ARG A 8 -25.92 -8.10 0.92
N GLY A 9 -25.63 -7.70 -0.32
CA GLY A 9 -26.53 -7.93 -1.46
C GLY A 9 -26.14 -9.09 -2.37
N ASN A 10 -24.85 -9.45 -2.42
CA ASN A 10 -24.33 -10.48 -3.32
C ASN A 10 -23.16 -11.25 -2.68
N ILE A 11 -23.40 -11.81 -1.49
CA ILE A 11 -22.37 -12.48 -0.71
C ILE A 11 -21.80 -13.73 -1.42
N ASP A 12 -22.64 -14.44 -2.17
CA ASP A 12 -22.22 -15.65 -2.91
C ASP A 12 -21.17 -15.32 -3.96
N PHE A 13 -21.36 -14.23 -4.69
CA PHE A 13 -20.35 -13.71 -5.62
C PHE A 13 -19.04 -13.37 -4.90
N VAL A 14 -19.11 -12.68 -3.75
CA VAL A 14 -17.92 -12.36 -2.97
C VAL A 14 -17.17 -13.61 -2.55
N VAL A 15 -17.88 -14.62 -2.05
CA VAL A 15 -17.29 -15.91 -1.64
C VAL A 15 -16.60 -16.59 -2.82
N GLU A 16 -17.22 -16.59 -4.00
CA GLU A 16 -16.63 -17.17 -5.21
C GLU A 16 -15.33 -16.45 -5.58
N GLN A 17 -15.32 -15.12 -5.61
CA GLN A 17 -14.13 -14.34 -5.91
C GLN A 17 -13.02 -14.52 -4.87
N LEU A 18 -13.37 -14.62 -3.59
CA LEU A 18 -12.39 -14.82 -2.51
C LEU A 18 -11.77 -16.23 -2.54
N LYS A 19 -12.50 -17.24 -2.99
CA LYS A 19 -11.94 -18.59 -3.21
C LYS A 19 -10.81 -18.57 -4.26
N ARG A 20 -10.91 -17.71 -5.27
CA ARG A 20 -9.83 -17.52 -6.27
C ARG A 20 -8.52 -17.04 -5.62
N ARG A 21 -8.60 -16.40 -4.45
CA ARG A 21 -7.46 -15.93 -3.66
C ARG A 21 -7.06 -16.87 -2.51
N ASN A 22 -7.55 -18.09 -2.51
CA ASN A 22 -7.38 -19.05 -1.41
C ASN A 22 -7.85 -18.51 -0.06
N PHE A 23 -8.84 -17.59 -0.05
CA PHE A 23 -9.37 -16.98 1.16
C PHE A 23 -10.74 -17.60 1.50
N SER A 24 -10.84 -18.08 2.74
CA SER A 24 -12.11 -18.60 3.28
C SER A 24 -12.82 -17.52 4.08
N PHE A 25 -14.05 -17.21 3.70
CA PHE A 25 -14.89 -16.22 4.37
C PHE A 25 -16.00 -16.91 5.16
N ASP A 26 -16.07 -16.66 6.47
CA ASP A 26 -17.14 -17.17 7.33
C ASP A 26 -18.43 -16.38 7.14
N VAL A 27 -19.20 -16.79 6.15
CA VAL A 27 -20.51 -16.19 5.81
C VAL A 27 -21.52 -16.36 6.94
N ALA A 28 -21.46 -17.47 7.67
CA ALA A 28 -22.46 -17.77 8.72
C ALA A 28 -22.30 -16.79 9.89
N GLU A 29 -21.06 -16.57 10.34
CA GLU A 29 -20.81 -15.61 11.42
C GLU A 29 -21.07 -14.15 10.98
N PHE A 30 -20.67 -13.78 9.75
CA PHE A 30 -20.96 -12.45 9.22
C PHE A 30 -22.48 -12.18 9.16
N ASN A 31 -23.27 -13.09 8.60
CA ASN A 31 -24.71 -12.93 8.49
C ASN A 31 -25.39 -12.87 9.87
N LYS A 32 -24.96 -13.70 10.82
CA LYS A 32 -25.45 -13.68 12.19
C LYS A 32 -25.24 -12.31 12.86
N LEU A 33 -24.04 -11.73 12.72
CA LEU A 33 -23.74 -10.39 13.27
C LEU A 33 -24.56 -9.30 12.56
N GLU A 34 -24.69 -9.35 11.24
CA GLU A 34 -25.50 -8.40 10.46
C GLU A 34 -27.00 -8.48 10.83
N ASP A 35 -27.54 -9.66 11.08
CA ASP A 35 -28.93 -9.81 11.50
C ASP A 35 -29.13 -9.27 12.93
N GLN A 36 -28.21 -9.54 13.84
CA GLN A 36 -28.23 -8.94 15.18
C GLN A 36 -28.15 -7.40 15.10
N ARG A 37 -27.24 -6.87 14.27
CA ARG A 37 -27.10 -5.42 14.07
C ARG A 37 -28.39 -4.79 13.56
N LYS A 38 -29.07 -5.42 12.59
CA LYS A 38 -30.36 -4.91 12.07
C LYS A 38 -31.41 -4.82 13.17
N VAL A 39 -31.53 -5.87 14.00
CA VAL A 39 -32.50 -5.89 15.11
C VAL A 39 -32.22 -4.76 16.10
N ILE A 40 -30.98 -4.65 16.57
CA ILE A 40 -30.59 -3.62 17.56
C ILE A 40 -30.66 -2.21 16.95
N GLN A 41 -30.36 -2.05 15.67
CA GLN A 41 -30.49 -0.76 14.98
C GLN A 41 -31.95 -0.27 14.95
N VAL A 42 -32.90 -1.15 14.64
CA VAL A 42 -34.33 -0.83 14.68
C VAL A 42 -34.74 -0.47 16.11
N GLN A 43 -34.37 -1.30 17.09
CA GLN A 43 -34.66 -1.04 18.50
C GLN A 43 -34.09 0.31 18.98
N THR A 44 -32.85 0.64 18.60
CA THR A 44 -32.21 1.93 18.93
C THR A 44 -32.97 3.10 18.32
N GLN A 45 -33.40 2.96 17.05
CA GLN A 45 -34.18 3.98 16.36
C GLN A 45 -35.56 4.19 17.01
N ASP A 46 -36.24 3.12 17.40
CA ASP A 46 -37.55 3.18 18.08
C ASP A 46 -37.43 3.86 19.44
N LEU A 47 -36.40 3.50 20.25
CA LEU A 47 -36.13 4.14 21.52
C LEU A 47 -35.81 5.63 21.36
N GLN A 48 -35.03 5.99 20.31
CA GLN A 48 -34.71 7.38 20.00
C GLN A 48 -35.98 8.19 19.64
N ASN A 49 -36.85 7.60 18.81
CA ASN A 49 -38.11 8.22 18.40
C ASN A 49 -39.04 8.38 19.59
N LEU A 50 -39.16 7.34 20.43
CA LEU A 50 -39.98 7.39 21.66
C LEU A 50 -39.47 8.48 22.60
N ARG A 51 -38.16 8.55 22.86
CA ARG A 51 -37.54 9.60 23.68
C ARG A 51 -37.86 11.01 23.15
N ASN A 52 -37.71 11.22 21.83
CA ASN A 52 -38.00 12.50 21.21
C ASN A 52 -39.49 12.89 21.35
N THR A 53 -40.40 11.94 21.14
CA THR A 53 -41.85 12.13 21.27
C THR A 53 -42.24 12.48 22.70
N LYS A 54 -41.74 11.71 23.68
CA LYS A 54 -42.01 11.92 25.09
C LYS A 54 -41.41 13.26 25.59
N SER A 55 -40.19 13.62 25.18
CA SER A 55 -39.57 14.90 25.49
C SER A 55 -40.41 16.08 24.98
N LYS A 56 -40.99 15.97 23.79
CA LYS A 56 -41.91 16.97 23.23
C LYS A 56 -43.21 17.07 24.03
N ALA A 57 -43.80 15.94 24.43
CA ALA A 57 -45.02 15.89 25.26
C ALA A 57 -44.78 16.52 26.63
N ILE A 58 -43.65 16.23 27.30
CA ILE A 58 -43.24 16.85 28.56
C ILE A 58 -43.13 18.36 28.40
N GLY A 59 -42.48 18.83 27.31
CA GLY A 59 -42.37 20.28 27.03
C GLY A 59 -43.72 20.95 26.84
N GLN A 60 -44.68 20.30 26.17
CA GLN A 60 -46.03 20.81 25.96
C GLN A 60 -46.83 20.85 27.27
N ALA A 61 -46.84 19.76 28.04
CA ALA A 61 -47.52 19.68 29.34
C ALA A 61 -46.96 20.73 30.31
N LYS A 62 -45.63 20.94 30.34
CA LYS A 62 -45.02 22.00 31.14
C LYS A 62 -45.46 23.42 30.73
N ALA A 63 -45.60 23.67 29.42
CA ALA A 63 -46.05 24.96 28.90
C ALA A 63 -47.54 25.21 29.19
N SER A 64 -48.37 24.15 29.24
CA SER A 64 -49.81 24.25 29.62
C SER A 64 -50.07 24.22 31.14
N GLY A 65 -49.03 24.06 31.98
CA GLY A 65 -49.18 24.01 33.44
C GLY A 65 -49.75 22.68 33.95
N GLU A 66 -49.70 21.61 33.14
CA GLU A 66 -50.16 20.28 33.52
C GLU A 66 -49.14 19.56 34.41
N ASN A 67 -49.60 18.53 35.17
CA ASN A 67 -48.69 17.69 35.94
C ASN A 67 -47.84 16.81 35.03
N ILE A 68 -46.49 17.00 35.07
CA ILE A 68 -45.52 16.28 34.28
C ILE A 68 -44.93 15.03 34.94
N GLU A 69 -45.23 14.80 36.26
CA GLU A 69 -44.66 13.65 37.00
C GLU A 69 -44.95 12.29 36.33
N PRO A 70 -46.17 11.99 35.87
CA PRO A 70 -46.44 10.71 35.19
C PRO A 70 -45.63 10.57 33.91
N LEU A 71 -45.41 11.65 33.14
CA LEU A 71 -44.63 11.64 31.93
C LEU A 71 -43.12 11.47 32.22
N LEU A 72 -42.63 11.99 33.32
CA LEU A 72 -41.26 11.83 33.78
C LEU A 72 -41.01 10.39 34.24
N GLU A 73 -41.97 9.75 34.90
CA GLU A 73 -41.86 8.35 35.32
C GLU A 73 -41.82 7.41 34.12
N GLU A 74 -42.65 7.64 33.09
CA GLU A 74 -42.63 6.88 31.82
C GLU A 74 -41.34 6.97 31.04
N VAL A 75 -40.52 7.99 31.22
CA VAL A 75 -39.24 8.17 30.54
C VAL A 75 -38.02 7.85 31.41
N SER A 76 -38.23 7.52 32.68
CA SER A 76 -37.14 7.32 33.65
C SER A 76 -36.07 6.32 33.15
N ASP A 77 -36.50 5.19 32.54
CA ASP A 77 -35.64 4.15 32.06
C ASP A 77 -35.24 4.32 30.58
N LEU A 78 -35.86 5.25 29.84
CA LEU A 78 -35.63 5.38 28.38
C LEU A 78 -34.20 5.82 28.06
N GLY A 79 -33.61 6.64 28.92
CA GLY A 79 -32.21 7.08 28.78
C GLY A 79 -31.26 5.91 28.85
N GLU A 80 -31.36 5.11 29.90
CA GLU A 80 -30.51 3.93 30.11
C GLU A 80 -30.72 2.87 29.01
N LYS A 81 -31.98 2.56 28.63
CA LYS A 81 -32.29 1.63 27.56
C LYS A 81 -31.70 2.07 26.22
N LEU A 82 -31.76 3.36 25.90
CA LEU A 82 -31.19 3.90 24.67
C LEU A 82 -29.65 3.83 24.68
N ASP A 83 -29.01 4.15 25.79
CA ASP A 83 -27.56 4.10 25.91
C ASP A 83 -27.04 2.67 25.86
N ASN A 84 -27.73 1.72 26.49
CA ASN A 84 -27.43 0.31 26.38
C ASN A 84 -27.58 -0.22 24.93
N ALA A 85 -28.66 0.17 24.24
CA ALA A 85 -28.88 -0.21 22.85
C ALA A 85 -27.79 0.37 21.90
N LYS A 86 -27.38 1.63 22.13
CA LYS A 86 -26.29 2.25 21.38
C LYS A 86 -24.96 1.57 21.62
N SER A 87 -24.64 1.23 22.88
CA SER A 87 -23.42 0.49 23.21
C SER A 87 -23.39 -0.87 22.51
N ALA A 88 -24.47 -1.63 22.62
CA ALA A 88 -24.59 -2.94 21.95
C ALA A 88 -24.49 -2.83 20.42
N LEU A 89 -25.07 -1.79 19.82
CA LEU A 89 -24.95 -1.53 18.37
C LEU A 89 -23.49 -1.22 17.99
N ASN A 90 -22.81 -0.41 18.79
CA ASN A 90 -21.40 -0.08 18.58
C ASN A 90 -20.51 -1.34 18.69
N ASP A 91 -20.71 -2.17 19.69
CA ASP A 91 -19.94 -3.41 19.89
C ASP A 91 -20.13 -4.39 18.73
N LEU A 92 -21.37 -4.49 18.19
CA LEU A 92 -21.62 -5.30 17.00
C LEU A 92 -20.97 -4.73 15.75
N GLN A 93 -21.00 -3.39 15.59
CA GLN A 93 -20.35 -2.74 14.46
C GLN A 93 -18.84 -2.97 14.49
N LEU A 94 -18.20 -2.87 15.66
CA LEU A 94 -16.77 -3.15 15.80
C LEU A 94 -16.41 -4.58 15.37
N LYS A 95 -17.22 -5.58 15.77
CA LYS A 95 -17.01 -6.98 15.34
C LYS A 95 -17.19 -7.19 13.84
N ILE A 96 -18.20 -6.53 13.24
CA ILE A 96 -18.42 -6.57 11.80
C ILE A 96 -17.25 -5.89 11.06
N ASP A 97 -16.80 -4.74 11.55
CA ASP A 97 -15.68 -4.00 10.96
C ASP A 97 -14.38 -4.82 11.03
N GLU A 98 -14.12 -5.54 12.12
CA GLU A 98 -12.98 -6.44 12.26
C GLU A 98 -13.00 -7.52 11.17
N ILE A 99 -14.15 -8.18 10.95
CA ILE A 99 -14.31 -9.17 9.88
C ILE A 99 -14.09 -8.52 8.50
N VAL A 100 -14.75 -7.40 8.22
CA VAL A 100 -14.68 -6.73 6.91
C VAL A 100 -13.27 -6.21 6.61
N MET A 101 -12.56 -5.74 7.64
CA MET A 101 -11.18 -5.28 7.50
C MET A 101 -10.18 -6.42 7.24
N ALA A 102 -10.52 -7.65 7.57
CA ALA A 102 -9.69 -8.83 7.30
C ALA A 102 -9.92 -9.44 5.90
N ILE A 103 -10.97 -9.01 5.17
CA ILE A 103 -11.28 -9.52 3.83
C ILE A 103 -10.38 -8.84 2.78
N PRO A 104 -9.66 -9.60 1.93
CA PRO A 104 -8.86 -9.03 0.84
C PRO A 104 -9.73 -8.43 -0.27
N ASN A 105 -9.11 -7.65 -1.15
CA ASN A 105 -9.81 -7.13 -2.34
C ASN A 105 -10.15 -8.26 -3.32
N ILE A 106 -11.17 -8.02 -4.16
CA ILE A 106 -11.59 -8.93 -5.23
C ILE A 106 -10.65 -8.76 -6.43
N PRO A 107 -10.13 -9.87 -7.01
CA PRO A 107 -9.33 -9.81 -8.22
C PRO A 107 -10.14 -9.30 -9.42
N HIS A 108 -9.54 -8.43 -10.23
CA HIS A 108 -10.12 -8.04 -11.51
C HIS A 108 -10.31 -9.27 -12.42
N PRO A 109 -11.35 -9.32 -13.27
CA PRO A 109 -11.62 -10.48 -14.14
C PRO A 109 -10.46 -10.91 -15.06
N SER A 110 -9.56 -9.97 -15.44
CA SER A 110 -8.39 -10.26 -16.27
C SER A 110 -7.20 -10.89 -15.52
N VAL A 111 -7.29 -11.01 -14.18
CA VAL A 111 -6.22 -11.61 -13.38
C VAL A 111 -6.25 -13.13 -13.55
N PRO A 112 -5.12 -13.76 -13.93
CA PRO A 112 -5.07 -15.21 -14.14
C PRO A 112 -5.25 -15.99 -12.84
N GLU A 113 -5.83 -17.17 -12.94
CA GLU A 113 -5.91 -18.12 -11.83
C GLU A 113 -4.54 -18.67 -11.49
N GLY A 114 -4.22 -18.84 -10.21
CA GLY A 114 -2.97 -19.44 -9.75
C GLY A 114 -2.89 -19.51 -8.23
N GLN A 115 -1.87 -20.21 -7.72
CA GLN A 115 -1.68 -20.48 -6.29
C GLN A 115 -0.52 -19.68 -5.69
N SER A 116 0.52 -19.40 -6.50
CA SER A 116 1.77 -18.79 -6.05
C SER A 116 2.45 -18.00 -7.18
N GLU A 117 3.61 -17.40 -6.88
CA GLU A 117 4.47 -16.70 -7.84
C GLU A 117 4.84 -17.54 -9.09
N ASP A 118 4.84 -18.87 -8.98
CA ASP A 118 5.15 -19.75 -10.11
C ASP A 118 4.05 -19.76 -11.20
N ASP A 119 2.84 -19.33 -10.84
CA ASP A 119 1.68 -19.26 -11.75
C ASP A 119 1.51 -17.86 -12.37
N ASN A 120 2.40 -16.91 -12.08
CA ASN A 120 2.38 -15.60 -12.69
C ASN A 120 2.67 -15.70 -14.20
N ILE A 121 1.98 -14.90 -15.00
CA ILE A 121 2.10 -14.96 -16.46
C ILE A 121 3.03 -13.87 -16.96
N GLU A 122 4.07 -14.26 -17.70
CA GLU A 122 4.93 -13.34 -18.42
C GLU A 122 4.18 -12.72 -19.60
N LEU A 123 4.09 -11.38 -19.62
CA LEU A 123 3.40 -10.63 -20.66
C LEU A 123 4.35 -10.13 -21.74
N SER A 124 5.56 -9.72 -21.36
CA SER A 124 6.56 -9.17 -22.29
C SER A 124 7.96 -9.21 -21.69
N LYS A 125 8.94 -9.14 -22.60
CA LYS A 125 10.37 -8.93 -22.28
C LYS A 125 10.91 -7.75 -23.04
N TRP A 126 11.86 -7.05 -22.45
CA TRP A 126 12.62 -6.00 -23.09
C TRP A 126 14.12 -6.17 -22.82
N GLY A 127 14.92 -5.97 -23.86
CA GLY A 127 16.38 -6.16 -23.80
C GLY A 127 16.79 -7.62 -23.72
N GLU A 128 18.04 -7.88 -24.10
CA GLU A 128 18.64 -9.21 -24.03
C GLU A 128 19.67 -9.27 -22.89
N PRO A 129 19.65 -10.32 -22.04
CA PRO A 129 20.67 -10.55 -21.05
C PRO A 129 22.08 -10.48 -21.68
N LYS A 130 22.94 -9.61 -21.14
CA LYS A 130 24.29 -9.44 -21.62
C LYS A 130 25.07 -10.75 -21.50
N LYS A 131 25.75 -11.14 -22.59
CA LYS A 131 26.69 -12.25 -22.56
C LYS A 131 28.06 -11.75 -22.19
N PHE A 132 28.61 -12.28 -21.09
CA PHE A 132 29.95 -11.99 -20.63
C PHE A 132 30.91 -13.02 -21.21
N ASP A 133 32.16 -12.61 -21.51
CA ASP A 133 33.27 -13.48 -21.86
C ASP A 133 34.08 -13.92 -20.62
N PHE A 134 33.56 -13.61 -19.44
CA PHE A 134 34.07 -14.01 -18.14
C PHE A 134 32.87 -14.43 -17.24
N GLU A 135 33.15 -15.08 -16.11
CA GLU A 135 32.12 -15.47 -15.14
C GLU A 135 31.65 -14.22 -14.38
N PRO A 136 30.38 -13.81 -14.52
CA PRO A 136 29.87 -12.63 -13.83
C PRO A 136 29.74 -12.88 -12.32
N LYS A 137 30.24 -11.92 -11.52
CA LYS A 137 30.10 -11.93 -10.06
C LYS A 137 28.75 -11.35 -9.67
N ASP A 138 28.26 -11.78 -8.51
CA ASP A 138 27.09 -11.16 -7.90
C ASP A 138 27.48 -9.78 -7.27
N HIS A 139 26.45 -9.02 -6.91
CA HIS A 139 26.62 -7.68 -6.32
C HIS A 139 27.27 -7.69 -4.95
N VAL A 140 27.33 -8.80 -4.24
CA VAL A 140 28.02 -8.89 -2.94
C VAL A 140 29.50 -8.93 -3.16
N ASP A 141 29.98 -9.85 -4.01
CA ASP A 141 31.41 -10.01 -4.30
C ASP A 141 32.00 -8.77 -4.99
N LEU A 142 31.22 -8.15 -5.91
CA LEU A 142 31.62 -6.88 -6.52
C LEU A 142 31.56 -5.73 -5.53
N GLY A 143 30.52 -5.69 -4.70
CA GLY A 143 30.26 -4.59 -3.78
C GLY A 143 31.30 -4.47 -2.68
N GLU A 144 31.79 -5.58 -2.14
CA GLU A 144 32.86 -5.58 -1.13
C GLU A 144 34.12 -4.83 -1.64
N MET A 145 34.42 -4.95 -2.94
CA MET A 145 35.55 -4.24 -3.56
C MET A 145 35.31 -2.73 -3.70
N HIS A 146 34.03 -2.28 -3.66
CA HIS A 146 33.63 -0.91 -4.01
C HIS A 146 32.90 -0.17 -2.89
N GLY A 147 32.92 -0.70 -1.65
CA GLY A 147 32.42 -0.03 -0.47
C GLY A 147 30.99 -0.38 -0.06
N ILE A 148 30.49 -1.56 -0.45
CA ILE A 148 29.30 -2.17 0.15
C ILE A 148 29.79 -3.05 1.29
N ASP A 149 29.39 -2.74 2.54
CA ASP A 149 29.90 -3.41 3.75
C ASP A 149 28.74 -3.91 4.61
N PHE A 150 28.52 -5.22 4.53
CA PHE A 150 27.51 -5.90 5.36
C PHE A 150 28.00 -6.18 6.79
N ALA A 151 29.33 -6.37 6.99
CA ALA A 151 29.90 -6.61 8.28
C ALA A 151 29.79 -5.37 9.19
N ALA A 152 30.10 -4.18 8.65
CA ALA A 152 29.90 -2.92 9.36
C ALA A 152 28.42 -2.71 9.73
N ALA A 153 27.51 -2.99 8.82
CA ALA A 153 26.08 -2.88 9.09
C ALA A 153 25.61 -3.86 10.16
N ALA A 154 26.10 -5.10 10.13
CA ALA A 154 25.79 -6.11 11.14
C ALA A 154 26.26 -5.67 12.55
N LYS A 155 27.38 -4.99 12.64
CA LYS A 155 27.89 -4.40 13.90
C LYS A 155 26.99 -3.26 14.42
N ILE A 156 26.38 -2.47 13.51
CA ILE A 156 25.57 -1.30 13.86
C ILE A 156 24.13 -1.72 14.22
N SER A 157 23.53 -2.59 13.42
CA SER A 157 22.09 -2.85 13.49
C SER A 157 21.72 -4.35 13.43
N GLY A 158 22.60 -5.21 12.93
CA GLY A 158 22.32 -6.64 12.74
C GLY A 158 22.31 -7.04 11.26
N SER A 159 21.77 -8.22 10.98
CA SER A 159 21.61 -8.75 9.62
C SER A 159 20.58 -7.95 8.81
N ARG A 160 20.61 -8.09 7.46
CA ARG A 160 19.68 -7.43 6.54
C ARG A 160 19.73 -5.90 6.59
N PHE A 161 20.91 -5.35 6.92
CA PHE A 161 21.28 -3.95 6.77
C PHE A 161 22.58 -3.85 5.95
N VAL A 162 22.85 -2.69 5.40
CA VAL A 162 24.05 -2.42 4.60
C VAL A 162 24.63 -1.05 4.92
N VAL A 163 25.95 -0.94 4.91
CA VAL A 163 26.67 0.33 4.83
C VAL A 163 27.24 0.46 3.42
N ILE A 164 26.97 1.57 2.77
CA ILE A 164 27.48 1.87 1.43
C ILE A 164 28.33 3.13 1.49
N THR A 165 29.52 3.08 0.91
CA THR A 165 30.48 4.19 0.95
C THR A 165 31.02 4.56 -0.43
N GLY A 166 31.68 5.70 -0.52
CA GLY A 166 32.46 6.11 -1.69
C GLY A 166 31.64 6.31 -2.96
N LYS A 167 32.13 5.76 -4.06
CA LYS A 167 31.55 5.96 -5.40
C LYS A 167 30.23 5.22 -5.57
N VAL A 168 30.04 4.07 -4.89
CA VAL A 168 28.78 3.32 -4.94
C VAL A 168 27.67 4.05 -4.16
N ALA A 169 27.98 4.68 -3.03
CA ALA A 169 27.01 5.55 -2.35
C ALA A 169 26.59 6.74 -3.23
N LYS A 170 27.55 7.31 -4.00
CA LYS A 170 27.25 8.35 -4.99
C LYS A 170 26.37 7.80 -6.12
N LEU A 171 26.60 6.56 -6.58
CA LEU A 171 25.79 5.90 -7.61
C LEU A 171 24.35 5.68 -7.13
N GLN A 172 24.15 5.23 -5.88
CA GLN A 172 22.79 5.07 -5.29
C GLN A 172 22.05 6.42 -5.29
N ARG A 173 22.70 7.49 -4.85
CA ARG A 173 22.11 8.84 -4.88
C ARG A 173 21.83 9.32 -6.31
N ALA A 174 22.72 9.02 -7.26
CA ALA A 174 22.54 9.36 -8.67
C ALA A 174 21.33 8.64 -9.28
N LEU A 175 21.12 7.36 -8.95
CA LEU A 175 19.94 6.60 -9.33
C LEU A 175 18.65 7.22 -8.78
N THR A 176 18.65 7.57 -7.49
CA THR A 176 17.50 8.23 -6.85
C THR A 176 17.13 9.53 -7.56
N GLN A 177 18.13 10.41 -7.75
CA GLN A 177 17.90 11.70 -8.40
C GLN A 177 17.44 11.53 -9.85
N PHE A 178 18.07 10.64 -10.61
CA PHE A 178 17.67 10.34 -11.99
C PHE A 178 16.21 9.87 -12.09
N MET A 179 15.77 8.95 -11.19
CA MET A 179 14.40 8.46 -11.19
C MET A 179 13.39 9.56 -10.84
N LEU A 180 13.69 10.39 -9.83
CA LEU A 180 12.85 11.53 -9.46
C LEU A 180 12.73 12.53 -10.62
N ASP A 181 13.82 12.90 -11.25
CA ASP A 181 13.85 13.86 -12.38
C ASP A 181 13.03 13.31 -13.57
N GLN A 182 13.14 12.01 -13.88
CA GLN A 182 12.33 11.39 -14.95
C GLN A 182 10.84 11.45 -14.63
N HIS A 183 10.44 11.13 -13.40
CA HIS A 183 9.03 11.11 -13.04
C HIS A 183 8.42 12.50 -12.91
N THR A 184 9.17 13.47 -12.41
CA THR A 184 8.70 14.86 -12.27
C THR A 184 8.69 15.61 -13.60
N GLU A 185 9.80 15.56 -14.35
CA GLU A 185 9.97 16.38 -15.56
C GLU A 185 9.33 15.77 -16.81
N LYS A 186 9.23 14.44 -16.90
CA LYS A 186 8.73 13.74 -18.09
C LYS A 186 7.35 13.13 -17.90
N ASN A 187 7.08 12.55 -16.74
CA ASN A 187 5.86 11.79 -16.48
C ASN A 187 4.79 12.60 -15.73
N GLY A 188 5.08 13.86 -15.36
CA GLY A 188 4.12 14.80 -14.77
C GLY A 188 3.74 14.51 -13.33
N TYR A 189 4.59 13.82 -12.57
CA TYR A 189 4.38 13.60 -11.13
C TYR A 189 4.82 14.82 -10.32
N THR A 190 4.09 15.07 -9.24
CA THR A 190 4.48 16.06 -8.22
C THR A 190 5.36 15.38 -7.18
N GLU A 191 6.61 15.86 -7.06
CA GLU A 191 7.53 15.38 -6.01
C GLU A 191 6.98 15.73 -4.62
N THR A 192 6.97 14.75 -3.74
CA THR A 192 6.37 14.86 -2.41
C THR A 192 7.35 14.40 -1.34
N TYR A 193 7.68 15.29 -0.40
CA TYR A 193 8.37 14.93 0.82
C TYR A 193 7.35 14.59 1.90
N ALA A 194 7.36 13.35 2.38
CA ALA A 194 6.37 12.83 3.32
C ALA A 194 7.01 12.35 4.64
N PRO A 195 6.26 12.32 5.75
CA PRO A 195 6.74 11.77 7.02
C PRO A 195 7.09 10.29 6.91
N TYR A 196 8.18 9.86 7.57
CA TYR A 196 8.61 8.46 7.66
C TYR A 196 8.02 7.72 8.87
N LEU A 197 7.44 8.47 9.80
CA LEU A 197 6.66 7.96 10.93
C LEU A 197 5.19 8.30 10.71
N VAL A 198 4.33 7.29 10.74
CA VAL A 198 2.90 7.44 10.50
C VAL A 198 2.07 6.86 11.65
N ASN A 199 0.84 7.33 11.79
CA ASN A 199 -0.12 6.77 12.74
C ASN A 199 -0.78 5.49 12.19
N ALA A 200 -1.46 4.75 13.07
CA ALA A 200 -2.17 3.53 12.71
C ALA A 200 -3.26 3.75 11.66
N ASP A 201 -3.94 4.91 11.68
CA ASP A 201 -5.00 5.22 10.70
C ASP A 201 -4.47 5.26 9.28
N SER A 202 -3.25 5.79 9.08
CA SER A 202 -2.62 5.83 7.76
C SER A 202 -2.33 4.42 7.22
N LEU A 203 -1.84 3.52 8.08
CA LEU A 203 -1.60 2.11 7.74
C LEU A 203 -2.90 1.33 7.52
N THR A 204 -3.94 1.67 8.26
CA THR A 204 -5.29 1.11 8.08
C THR A 204 -5.88 1.56 6.74
N GLY A 205 -5.67 2.82 6.39
CA GLY A 205 -6.14 3.42 5.13
C GLY A 205 -5.61 2.69 3.89
N THR A 206 -4.33 2.35 3.87
CA THR A 206 -3.69 1.63 2.76
C THR A 206 -3.70 0.11 2.89
N GLY A 207 -4.16 -0.42 4.05
CA GLY A 207 -4.45 -1.85 4.22
C GLY A 207 -3.35 -2.68 4.86
N GLN A 208 -2.28 -2.08 5.38
CA GLN A 208 -1.24 -2.78 6.14
C GLN A 208 -1.78 -3.23 7.51
N LEU A 209 -2.55 -2.38 8.17
CA LEU A 209 -3.24 -2.73 9.41
C LEU A 209 -4.71 -3.13 9.15
N PRO A 210 -5.25 -4.01 10.00
CA PRO A 210 -4.62 -4.68 11.17
C PRO A 210 -3.75 -5.90 10.81
N LYS A 211 -3.88 -6.47 9.63
CA LYS A 211 -3.41 -7.82 9.26
C LYS A 211 -1.88 -7.99 9.33
N PHE A 212 -1.11 -6.98 8.94
CA PHE A 212 0.34 -7.08 8.73
C PHE A 212 1.15 -6.34 9.80
N GLU A 213 0.63 -6.18 11.02
CA GLU A 213 1.33 -5.48 12.10
C GLU A 213 2.69 -6.13 12.42
N ALA A 214 2.82 -7.46 12.29
CA ALA A 214 4.06 -8.17 12.52
C ALA A 214 5.19 -7.80 11.54
N ASP A 215 4.84 -7.28 10.34
CA ASP A 215 5.81 -6.84 9.35
C ASP A 215 6.27 -5.38 9.54
N LEU A 216 5.71 -4.67 10.52
CA LEU A 216 5.97 -3.25 10.76
C LEU A 216 6.93 -3.03 11.94
N PHE A 217 7.74 -1.98 11.83
CA PHE A 217 8.49 -1.44 12.97
C PHE A 217 7.62 -0.44 13.71
N LYS A 218 7.21 -0.78 14.92
CA LYS A 218 6.40 0.06 15.81
C LYS A 218 7.26 0.79 16.82
N THR A 219 6.99 2.06 17.03
CA THR A 219 7.63 2.92 18.03
C THR A 219 6.58 3.70 18.81
N HIS A 220 7.01 4.46 19.80
CA HIS A 220 6.12 5.25 20.64
C HIS A 220 6.67 6.67 20.78
N LEU A 221 5.78 7.66 20.64
CA LEU A 221 6.04 9.03 21.02
C LEU A 221 5.56 9.22 22.46
N HIS A 222 6.46 9.58 23.36
CA HIS A 222 6.11 9.88 24.75
C HIS A 222 5.50 11.27 24.81
N GLY A 223 4.22 11.36 25.24
CA GLY A 223 3.53 12.61 25.53
C GLY A 223 3.84 13.13 26.94
N GLU A 224 3.54 14.41 27.20
CA GLU A 224 3.75 15.06 28.50
C GLU A 224 2.91 14.45 29.64
N GLU A 225 1.80 13.76 29.34
CA GLU A 225 0.89 13.14 30.31
C GLU A 225 1.09 11.62 30.47
N GLY A 226 2.18 11.06 29.95
CA GLY A 226 2.48 9.62 30.10
C GLY A 226 1.74 8.70 29.14
N GLU A 227 0.85 9.20 28.27
CA GLU A 227 0.22 8.41 27.20
C GLU A 227 1.20 8.24 26.02
N ALA A 228 1.59 6.99 25.77
CA ALA A 228 2.46 6.64 24.65
C ALA A 228 1.63 6.52 23.36
N LYS A 229 1.76 7.48 22.45
CA LYS A 229 1.12 7.39 21.11
C LYS A 229 1.94 6.48 20.21
N ALA A 230 1.32 5.41 19.70
CA ALA A 230 1.96 4.50 18.76
C ALA A 230 2.18 5.19 17.40
N LEU A 231 3.40 5.07 16.87
CA LEU A 231 3.79 5.42 15.53
C LEU A 231 4.50 4.24 14.89
N TYR A 232 4.55 4.24 13.57
CA TYR A 232 5.16 3.17 12.79
C TYR A 232 6.11 3.75 11.76
N LEU A 233 7.27 3.13 11.58
CA LEU A 233 8.14 3.40 10.43
C LEU A 233 7.43 2.90 9.16
N ILE A 234 7.44 3.71 8.10
CA ILE A 234 6.75 3.39 6.86
C ILE A 234 7.35 2.17 6.16
N PRO A 235 6.55 1.19 5.72
CA PRO A 235 7.03 0.08 4.89
C PRO A 235 7.17 0.48 3.41
N THR A 236 6.58 1.60 3.01
CA THR A 236 6.54 2.19 1.66
C THR A 236 6.04 3.64 1.75
N ALA A 237 6.46 4.49 0.83
CA ALA A 237 5.94 5.85 0.71
C ALA A 237 4.46 5.88 0.30
N GLU A 238 3.93 4.80 -0.26
CA GLU A 238 2.49 4.63 -0.51
C GLU A 238 1.66 5.09 0.70
N VAL A 239 2.05 4.66 1.91
CA VAL A 239 1.28 4.93 3.13
C VAL A 239 1.10 6.42 3.38
N PRO A 240 2.15 7.23 3.59
CA PRO A 240 1.96 8.65 3.85
C PRO A 240 1.41 9.40 2.63
N VAL A 241 1.84 9.08 1.42
CA VAL A 241 1.48 9.83 0.21
C VAL A 241 0.00 9.62 -0.15
N THR A 242 -0.49 8.38 -0.13
CA THR A 242 -1.91 8.11 -0.41
C THR A 242 -2.82 8.72 0.66
N ASN A 243 -2.37 8.79 1.91
CA ASN A 243 -3.14 9.38 3.01
C ASN A 243 -3.17 10.93 3.01
N ILE A 244 -2.45 11.63 2.13
CA ILE A 244 -2.58 13.10 1.96
C ILE A 244 -4.03 13.48 1.67
N VAL A 245 -4.75 12.63 0.95
CA VAL A 245 -6.15 12.87 0.55
C VAL A 245 -7.17 12.08 1.40
N ARG A 246 -6.76 11.52 2.57
CA ARG A 246 -7.69 10.87 3.48
C ARG A 246 -8.76 11.85 3.97
N ASP A 247 -10.00 11.35 4.17
CA ASP A 247 -11.18 12.11 4.61
C ASP A 247 -11.51 13.31 3.69
N SER A 248 -11.20 13.19 2.39
CA SER A 248 -11.40 14.27 1.42
C SER A 248 -12.45 13.94 0.38
N ILE A 249 -13.09 14.98 -0.14
CA ILE A 249 -13.96 14.91 -1.32
C ILE A 249 -13.32 15.80 -2.40
N LEU A 250 -12.72 15.18 -3.40
CA LEU A 250 -12.03 15.88 -4.49
C LEU A 250 -13.02 16.36 -5.55
N LYS A 251 -12.61 17.39 -6.30
CA LYS A 251 -13.31 17.84 -7.50
C LYS A 251 -12.75 17.07 -8.71
N ASP A 252 -13.59 16.90 -9.72
CA ASP A 252 -13.18 16.27 -10.99
C ASP A 252 -11.96 16.97 -11.63
N SER A 253 -11.90 18.28 -11.55
CA SER A 253 -10.79 19.09 -12.09
C SER A 253 -9.46 18.90 -11.36
N GLU A 254 -9.45 18.22 -10.21
CA GLU A 254 -8.22 17.90 -9.44
C GLU A 254 -7.64 16.54 -9.84
N LEU A 255 -8.35 15.76 -10.67
CA LEU A 255 -7.96 14.40 -11.06
C LEU A 255 -7.35 14.37 -12.49
N PRO A 256 -6.41 13.45 -12.76
CA PRO A 256 -5.77 12.55 -11.79
C PRO A 256 -4.73 13.27 -10.91
N LEU A 257 -4.59 12.85 -9.65
CA LEU A 257 -3.44 13.27 -8.84
C LEU A 257 -2.29 12.29 -9.07
N LYS A 258 -1.09 12.82 -9.31
CA LYS A 258 0.13 12.03 -9.53
C LYS A 258 1.22 12.52 -8.58
N PHE A 259 1.63 11.66 -7.65
CA PHE A 259 2.68 11.94 -6.67
C PHE A 259 3.86 10.99 -6.84
N VAL A 260 5.07 11.50 -6.68
CA VAL A 260 6.29 10.70 -6.54
C VAL A 260 7.01 11.06 -5.26
N ALA A 261 7.47 10.05 -4.52
CA ALA A 261 8.24 10.26 -3.31
C ALA A 261 9.42 9.29 -3.23
N HIS A 262 10.59 9.81 -2.86
CA HIS A 262 11.73 8.98 -2.45
C HIS A 262 11.75 8.90 -0.94
N THR A 263 11.74 7.69 -0.39
CA THR A 263 11.84 7.48 1.06
C THR A 263 12.66 6.24 1.40
N PRO A 264 13.26 6.19 2.60
CA PRO A 264 13.56 4.91 3.23
C PRO A 264 12.25 4.17 3.50
N CYS A 265 12.32 2.84 3.42
CA CYS A 265 11.22 1.93 3.70
C CYS A 265 11.73 0.89 4.72
N PHE A 266 10.84 0.50 5.65
CA PHE A 266 11.22 -0.36 6.77
C PHE A 266 10.28 -1.56 6.85
N ARG A 267 10.83 -2.79 6.77
CA ARG A 267 10.06 -4.03 6.87
C ARG A 267 10.75 -5.01 7.78
N SER A 268 10.02 -5.59 8.74
CA SER A 268 10.58 -6.60 9.65
C SER A 268 10.81 -7.95 8.96
N GLU A 269 10.21 -8.16 7.77
CA GLU A 269 10.36 -9.37 6.97
C GLU A 269 10.02 -10.65 7.76
N ALA A 270 8.97 -10.57 8.61
CA ALA A 270 8.60 -11.62 9.56
C ALA A 270 8.29 -12.98 8.91
N GLY A 271 7.82 -13.00 7.65
CA GLY A 271 7.49 -14.21 6.89
C GLY A 271 8.61 -14.77 6.00
N SER A 272 9.80 -14.13 5.94
CA SER A 272 10.83 -14.42 4.93
C SER A 272 12.06 -15.15 5.46
N TYR A 273 11.87 -16.06 6.42
CA TYR A 273 12.97 -16.85 6.98
C TYR A 273 13.72 -17.66 5.90
N GLY A 274 15.05 -17.47 5.82
CA GLY A 274 15.92 -18.23 4.92
C GLY A 274 15.90 -17.78 3.43
N LYS A 275 15.03 -16.86 3.02
CA LYS A 275 15.00 -16.34 1.65
C LYS A 275 15.90 -15.10 1.51
N ASP A 276 16.70 -15.04 0.44
CA ASP A 276 17.55 -13.90 0.08
C ASP A 276 18.33 -13.29 1.27
N THR A 277 18.98 -14.15 2.06
CA THR A 277 19.70 -13.73 3.28
C THR A 277 21.02 -13.03 3.00
N ARG A 278 21.54 -13.11 1.76
CA ARG A 278 22.77 -12.48 1.31
C ARG A 278 22.47 -11.34 0.35
N GLY A 279 23.17 -10.21 0.54
CA GLY A 279 23.13 -9.07 -0.37
C GLY A 279 22.00 -8.07 -0.12
N LEU A 280 21.70 -7.27 -1.14
CA LEU A 280 20.78 -6.12 -1.07
C LEU A 280 19.34 -6.42 -1.50
N ILE A 281 19.03 -7.66 -1.87
CA ILE A 281 17.71 -7.99 -2.43
C ILE A 281 16.59 -7.88 -1.38
N ARG A 282 16.89 -8.28 -0.13
CA ARG A 282 15.93 -8.28 0.97
C ARG A 282 16.53 -7.69 2.24
N GLN A 283 16.13 -6.47 2.56
CA GLN A 283 16.67 -5.67 3.66
C GLN A 283 15.55 -5.19 4.60
N HIS A 284 15.87 -5.03 5.90
CA HIS A 284 14.97 -4.37 6.86
C HIS A 284 14.80 -2.88 6.59
N GLN A 285 15.81 -2.25 6.00
CA GLN A 285 15.81 -0.86 5.55
C GLN A 285 16.30 -0.79 4.11
N PHE A 286 15.51 -0.20 3.25
CA PHE A 286 15.85 0.04 1.83
C PHE A 286 15.24 1.35 1.36
N GLU A 287 15.66 1.82 0.19
CA GLU A 287 15.15 3.05 -0.40
C GLU A 287 14.30 2.74 -1.65
N LYS A 288 13.26 3.50 -1.84
CA LYS A 288 12.35 3.35 -2.96
C LYS A 288 11.86 4.72 -3.47
N VAL A 289 11.83 4.87 -4.78
CA VAL A 289 11.07 5.92 -5.45
C VAL A 289 9.68 5.32 -5.69
N GLU A 290 8.67 5.92 -5.09
CA GLU A 290 7.28 5.44 -5.13
C GLU A 290 6.42 6.37 -5.95
N LEU A 291 5.62 5.81 -6.85
CA LEU A 291 4.61 6.47 -7.64
C LEU A 291 3.25 6.20 -7.02
N VAL A 292 2.45 7.24 -6.82
CA VAL A 292 1.07 7.12 -6.33
C VAL A 292 0.17 7.91 -7.26
N GLN A 293 -0.92 7.29 -7.72
CA GLN A 293 -1.95 7.98 -8.48
C GLN A 293 -3.33 7.81 -7.86
N ILE A 294 -4.11 8.87 -7.93
CA ILE A 294 -5.53 8.88 -7.54
C ILE A 294 -6.31 9.22 -8.81
N SER A 295 -7.22 8.34 -9.20
CA SER A 295 -8.00 8.49 -10.42
C SER A 295 -9.50 8.25 -10.19
N ASN A 296 -10.33 8.70 -11.14
CA ASN A 296 -11.70 8.25 -11.16
C ASN A 296 -11.78 6.75 -11.53
N PRO A 297 -12.89 6.07 -11.20
CA PRO A 297 -13.04 4.63 -11.44
C PRO A 297 -12.90 4.23 -12.91
N ASP A 298 -13.39 5.04 -13.84
CA ASP A 298 -13.52 4.68 -15.25
C ASP A 298 -12.17 4.53 -15.95
N ASN A 299 -11.15 5.29 -15.53
CA ASN A 299 -9.83 5.33 -16.16
C ASN A 299 -8.75 4.57 -15.40
N SER A 300 -9.06 3.95 -14.25
CA SER A 300 -8.02 3.43 -13.34
C SER A 300 -7.15 2.34 -13.94
N TYR A 301 -7.65 1.55 -14.86
CA TYR A 301 -6.84 0.51 -15.52
C TYR A 301 -5.95 1.06 -16.62
N ASP A 302 -6.37 2.10 -17.34
CA ASP A 302 -5.50 2.84 -18.27
C ASP A 302 -4.39 3.55 -17.49
N VAL A 303 -4.71 4.09 -16.31
CA VAL A 303 -3.75 4.67 -15.38
C VAL A 303 -2.75 3.63 -14.85
N LEU A 304 -3.19 2.37 -14.63
CA LEU A 304 -2.28 1.28 -14.25
C LEU A 304 -1.28 0.97 -15.37
N GLU A 305 -1.73 0.91 -16.63
CA GLU A 305 -0.84 0.70 -17.76
C GLU A 305 0.17 1.86 -17.87
N GLU A 306 -0.29 3.11 -17.82
CA GLU A 306 0.57 4.31 -17.84
C GLU A 306 1.61 4.30 -16.72
N LEU A 307 1.19 4.02 -15.47
CA LEU A 307 2.09 3.95 -14.32
C LEU A 307 3.15 2.87 -14.49
N THR A 308 2.75 1.70 -15.02
CA THR A 308 3.67 0.60 -15.30
C THR A 308 4.67 1.00 -16.41
N GLU A 309 4.22 1.66 -17.48
CA GLU A 309 5.09 2.19 -18.54
C GLU A 309 6.11 3.20 -18.01
N HIS A 310 5.74 4.04 -17.05
CA HIS A 310 6.64 4.98 -16.40
C HIS A 310 7.77 4.25 -15.64
N ALA A 311 7.45 3.17 -14.94
CA ALA A 311 8.45 2.33 -14.27
C ALA A 311 9.34 1.57 -15.27
N GLU A 312 8.75 0.99 -16.33
CA GLU A 312 9.49 0.38 -17.44
C GLU A 312 10.46 1.37 -18.11
N GLY A 313 10.03 2.64 -18.24
CA GLY A 313 10.85 3.72 -18.82
C GLY A 313 12.19 3.89 -18.12
N ILE A 314 12.23 3.77 -16.80
CA ILE A 314 13.50 3.83 -16.04
C ILE A 314 14.43 2.67 -16.42
N LEU A 315 13.90 1.45 -16.51
CA LEU A 315 14.69 0.27 -16.90
C LEU A 315 15.23 0.37 -18.33
N LYS A 316 14.39 0.88 -19.25
CA LYS A 316 14.78 1.12 -20.65
C LYS A 316 15.90 2.17 -20.77
N LEU A 317 15.78 3.29 -20.04
CA LEU A 317 16.80 4.33 -20.01
C LEU A 317 18.13 3.87 -19.39
N LEU A 318 18.05 2.96 -18.41
CA LEU A 318 19.23 2.32 -17.81
C LEU A 318 19.75 1.14 -18.66
N GLU A 319 19.10 0.80 -19.78
CA GLU A 319 19.45 -0.34 -20.64
C GLU A 319 19.55 -1.66 -19.87
N LEU A 320 18.66 -1.87 -18.89
CA LEU A 320 18.60 -3.08 -18.08
C LEU A 320 17.54 -4.04 -18.64
N PRO A 321 17.91 -5.28 -19.00
CA PRO A 321 16.95 -6.29 -19.47
C PRO A 321 15.94 -6.63 -18.36
N TYR A 322 14.65 -6.67 -18.70
CA TYR A 322 13.60 -6.99 -17.76
C TYR A 322 12.45 -7.76 -18.43
N ARG A 323 11.60 -8.35 -17.62
CA ARG A 323 10.31 -8.88 -18.04
C ARG A 323 9.16 -8.24 -17.22
N LYS A 324 7.99 -8.15 -17.82
CA LYS A 324 6.73 -7.77 -17.17
C LYS A 324 5.88 -9.02 -16.98
N VAL A 325 5.43 -9.25 -15.77
CA VAL A 325 4.51 -10.33 -15.41
C VAL A 325 3.23 -9.77 -14.83
N ILE A 326 2.10 -10.44 -15.06
CA ILE A 326 0.87 -10.20 -14.33
C ILE A 326 0.75 -11.22 -13.20
N LEU A 327 0.50 -10.74 -11.99
CA LEU A 327 0.34 -11.63 -10.84
C LEU A 327 -0.96 -12.41 -10.95
N CYS A 328 -0.90 -13.68 -10.56
CA CYS A 328 -2.07 -14.55 -10.45
C CYS A 328 -2.86 -14.28 -9.17
N THR A 329 -4.06 -14.85 -9.08
CA THR A 329 -4.97 -14.62 -7.93
C THR A 329 -4.37 -15.02 -6.59
N GLY A 330 -3.50 -16.02 -6.53
CA GLY A 330 -2.84 -16.49 -5.31
C GLY A 330 -1.67 -15.63 -4.84
N ASP A 331 -1.06 -14.86 -5.76
CA ASP A 331 0.09 -13.99 -5.48
C ASP A 331 -0.27 -12.50 -5.32
N LEU A 332 -1.51 -12.11 -5.62
CA LEU A 332 -1.96 -10.72 -5.44
C LEU A 332 -1.80 -10.24 -4.00
N GLY A 333 -1.26 -9.04 -3.83
CA GLY A 333 -1.25 -8.32 -2.56
C GLY A 333 -2.66 -8.14 -1.98
N PHE A 334 -2.80 -8.11 -0.64
CA PHE A 334 -4.08 -8.09 0.08
C PHE A 334 -5.09 -7.05 -0.45
N SER A 335 -4.63 -5.83 -0.68
CA SER A 335 -5.48 -4.71 -1.10
C SER A 335 -5.64 -4.61 -2.62
N SER A 336 -4.83 -5.33 -3.40
CA SER A 336 -4.77 -5.21 -4.85
C SER A 336 -5.92 -5.95 -5.56
N ALA A 337 -6.46 -5.31 -6.61
CA ALA A 337 -7.35 -5.94 -7.58
C ALA A 337 -6.60 -6.47 -8.80
N LYS A 338 -5.52 -5.79 -9.23
CA LYS A 338 -4.65 -6.20 -10.33
C LYS A 338 -3.25 -5.64 -10.10
N THR A 339 -2.23 -6.45 -10.38
CA THR A 339 -0.83 -6.09 -10.21
C THR A 339 0.01 -6.57 -11.38
N TYR A 340 0.91 -5.71 -11.84
CA TYR A 340 2.03 -6.05 -12.71
C TYR A 340 3.32 -5.94 -11.94
N ASP A 341 4.18 -6.96 -12.03
CA ASP A 341 5.55 -6.87 -11.56
C ASP A 341 6.51 -6.72 -12.72
N LEU A 342 7.51 -5.85 -12.53
CA LEU A 342 8.68 -5.76 -13.39
C LEU A 342 9.82 -6.48 -12.71
N GLU A 343 10.42 -7.41 -13.43
CA GLU A 343 11.53 -8.19 -12.94
C GLU A 343 12.76 -7.95 -13.80
N VAL A 344 13.85 -7.46 -13.19
CA VAL A 344 15.12 -7.17 -13.85
C VAL A 344 16.04 -8.41 -13.88
N TRP A 345 16.78 -8.59 -14.96
CA TRP A 345 17.76 -9.65 -15.06
C TRP A 345 18.98 -9.36 -14.19
N LEU A 346 19.38 -10.34 -13.38
CA LEU A 346 20.58 -10.32 -12.55
C LEU A 346 21.56 -11.40 -13.01
N PRO A 347 22.66 -11.02 -13.67
CA PRO A 347 23.65 -12.00 -14.20
C PRO A 347 24.26 -12.90 -13.13
N GLY A 348 24.56 -12.36 -11.94
CA GLY A 348 25.17 -13.12 -10.84
C GLY A 348 24.27 -14.23 -10.29
N GLN A 349 22.95 -14.14 -10.50
CA GLN A 349 21.98 -15.15 -10.11
C GLN A 349 21.42 -15.93 -11.30
N SER A 350 21.71 -15.49 -12.52
CA SER A 350 21.11 -16.01 -13.77
C SER A 350 19.57 -16.06 -13.68
N ALA A 351 18.96 -15.04 -13.10
CA ALA A 351 17.53 -14.98 -12.82
C ALA A 351 16.96 -13.58 -12.98
N TYR A 352 15.66 -13.50 -13.27
CA TYR A 352 14.87 -12.28 -13.12
C TYR A 352 14.47 -12.08 -11.66
N ARG A 353 14.54 -10.83 -11.18
CA ARG A 353 14.15 -10.45 -9.82
C ARG A 353 13.25 -9.23 -9.85
N GLU A 354 12.18 -9.27 -9.08
CA GLU A 354 11.25 -8.15 -8.90
C GLU A 354 11.99 -6.86 -8.54
N ILE A 355 11.74 -5.80 -9.27
CA ILE A 355 12.29 -4.46 -9.04
C ILE A 355 11.21 -3.39 -8.88
N SER A 356 10.01 -3.66 -9.39
CA SER A 356 8.82 -2.85 -9.24
C SER A 356 7.58 -3.72 -9.21
N SER A 357 6.59 -3.31 -8.40
CA SER A 357 5.25 -3.89 -8.36
C SER A 357 4.25 -2.75 -8.52
N CYS A 358 3.44 -2.77 -9.59
CA CYS A 358 2.50 -1.73 -9.98
C CYS A 358 1.07 -2.25 -9.81
N SER A 359 0.29 -1.62 -8.91
CA SER A 359 -1.01 -2.14 -8.47
C SER A 359 -2.13 -1.12 -8.63
N CYS A 360 -3.31 -1.61 -9.02
CA CYS A 360 -4.59 -0.93 -8.89
C CYS A 360 -5.38 -1.55 -7.73
N PHE A 361 -5.86 -0.71 -6.82
CA PHE A 361 -6.63 -1.13 -5.65
C PHE A 361 -8.12 -0.89 -5.81
N GLU A 362 -8.52 -0.32 -6.94
CA GLU A 362 -9.89 0.19 -7.12
C GLU A 362 -10.31 1.07 -5.94
N GLY A 363 -11.57 1.00 -5.52
CA GLY A 363 -12.08 1.73 -4.36
C GLY A 363 -11.72 1.12 -3.00
N PHE A 364 -10.89 0.08 -2.92
CA PHE A 364 -10.61 -0.65 -1.67
C PHE A 364 -9.95 0.21 -0.59
N GLN A 365 -8.89 0.92 -0.94
CA GLN A 365 -8.19 1.85 -0.04
C GLN A 365 -9.01 3.12 0.16
N ALA A 366 -9.61 3.65 -0.89
CA ALA A 366 -10.45 4.85 -0.82
C ALA A 366 -11.63 4.67 0.17
N ARG A 367 -12.25 3.49 0.22
CA ARG A 367 -13.27 3.18 1.23
C ARG A 367 -12.74 3.17 2.65
N ARG A 368 -11.52 2.69 2.87
CA ARG A 368 -10.86 2.74 4.20
C ARG A 368 -10.51 4.16 4.62
N MET A 369 -10.05 4.97 3.67
CA MET A 369 -9.63 6.36 3.88
C MET A 369 -10.77 7.38 3.78
N GLN A 370 -12.00 6.98 3.43
CA GLN A 370 -13.13 7.87 3.11
C GLN A 370 -12.77 8.90 2.01
N LEU A 371 -11.95 8.48 1.04
CA LEU A 371 -11.57 9.30 -0.10
C LEU A 371 -12.64 9.24 -1.19
N ARG A 372 -13.24 10.36 -1.52
CA ARG A 372 -14.34 10.46 -2.47
C ARG A 372 -14.12 11.59 -3.48
N TRP A 373 -14.93 11.60 -4.51
CA TRP A 373 -15.05 12.70 -5.43
C TRP A 373 -16.51 12.95 -5.76
N LYS A 374 -16.79 14.15 -6.23
CA LYS A 374 -18.12 14.48 -6.71
C LYS A 374 -18.18 14.21 -8.20
N ASN A 375 -18.82 13.12 -8.60
CA ASN A 375 -18.98 12.74 -10.00
C ASN A 375 -19.78 13.84 -10.74
N PRO A 376 -19.21 14.44 -11.80
CA PRO A 376 -19.87 15.53 -12.51
C PRO A 376 -21.12 15.09 -13.29
N GLU A 377 -21.25 13.80 -13.64
CA GLU A 377 -22.37 13.24 -14.39
C GLU A 377 -23.51 12.86 -13.45
N THR A 378 -23.23 12.00 -12.45
CA THR A 378 -24.26 11.49 -11.53
C THR A 378 -24.62 12.50 -10.44
N LYS A 379 -23.77 13.50 -10.17
CA LYS A 379 -23.86 14.44 -9.02
C LYS A 379 -23.74 13.77 -7.65
N GLU A 380 -23.44 12.49 -7.61
CA GLU A 380 -23.25 11.73 -6.39
C GLU A 380 -21.80 11.80 -5.91
N SER A 381 -21.60 11.46 -4.64
CA SER A 381 -20.26 11.31 -4.05
C SER A 381 -19.85 9.84 -4.14
N GLU A 382 -18.85 9.55 -4.97
CA GLU A 382 -18.35 8.21 -5.26
C GLU A 382 -16.93 8.03 -4.70
N PHE A 383 -16.52 6.77 -4.50
CA PHE A 383 -15.15 6.47 -4.08
C PHE A 383 -14.21 6.51 -5.28
N LEU A 384 -13.05 7.13 -5.08
CA LEU A 384 -11.96 7.14 -6.05
C LEU A 384 -11.21 5.81 -6.08
N HIS A 385 -10.43 5.60 -7.13
CA HIS A 385 -9.48 4.51 -7.21
C HIS A 385 -8.07 4.99 -6.87
N THR A 386 -7.32 4.14 -6.18
CA THR A 386 -5.93 4.40 -5.83
C THR A 386 -5.02 3.41 -6.55
N LEU A 387 -3.85 3.89 -6.96
CA LEU A 387 -2.84 3.09 -7.64
C LEU A 387 -1.47 3.44 -7.06
N ASN A 388 -0.58 2.47 -7.04
CA ASN A 388 0.82 2.73 -6.76
C ASN A 388 1.75 1.86 -7.60
N GLY A 389 3.02 2.20 -7.59
CA GLY A 389 4.08 1.37 -8.13
C GLY A 389 5.45 1.91 -7.78
N SER A 390 6.44 1.03 -7.74
CA SER A 390 7.82 1.49 -7.54
C SER A 390 8.37 2.07 -8.85
N GLY A 391 8.90 3.25 -8.78
CA GLY A 391 9.53 3.90 -9.91
C GLY A 391 11.05 4.16 -9.82
N LEU A 392 11.94 3.33 -9.21
CA LEU A 392 11.93 1.92 -8.84
C LEU A 392 12.41 1.72 -7.36
N ALA A 393 12.61 0.45 -6.94
CA ALA A 393 13.36 0.10 -5.74
C ALA A 393 14.85 0.43 -5.93
N VAL A 394 15.36 1.47 -5.23
CA VAL A 394 16.71 2.02 -5.47
C VAL A 394 17.81 0.99 -5.25
N GLY A 395 17.75 0.24 -4.15
CA GLY A 395 18.75 -0.78 -3.83
C GLY A 395 18.78 -1.92 -4.87
N ARG A 396 17.63 -2.41 -5.33
CA ARG A 396 17.57 -3.43 -6.39
C ARG A 396 18.03 -2.88 -7.74
N THR A 397 17.76 -1.60 -8.03
CA THR A 397 18.28 -0.94 -9.23
C THR A 397 19.80 -0.80 -9.17
N LEU A 398 20.36 -0.48 -8.00
CA LEU A 398 21.80 -0.45 -7.78
C LEU A 398 22.41 -1.84 -8.02
N VAL A 399 21.82 -2.89 -7.49
CA VAL A 399 22.22 -4.30 -7.75
C VAL A 399 22.25 -4.59 -9.25
N ALA A 400 21.15 -4.27 -9.94
CA ALA A 400 21.03 -4.53 -11.37
C ALA A 400 22.10 -3.77 -12.19
N VAL A 401 22.38 -2.50 -11.85
CA VAL A 401 23.45 -1.73 -12.50
C VAL A 401 24.81 -2.34 -12.22
N ILE A 402 25.13 -2.65 -10.97
CA ILE A 402 26.43 -3.26 -10.60
C ILE A 402 26.64 -4.55 -11.38
N GLU A 403 25.66 -5.45 -11.40
CA GLU A 403 25.81 -6.76 -12.03
C GLU A 403 25.80 -6.71 -13.56
N ASN A 404 24.94 -5.89 -14.19
CA ASN A 404 24.89 -5.81 -15.67
C ASN A 404 26.00 -4.99 -16.30
N TYR A 405 26.61 -4.06 -15.54
CA TYR A 405 27.64 -3.15 -16.03
C TYR A 405 29.06 -3.48 -15.53
N GLN A 406 29.24 -4.67 -14.95
CA GLN A 406 30.55 -5.16 -14.52
C GLN A 406 31.49 -5.44 -15.70
N ASN A 407 32.78 -5.23 -15.47
CA ASN A 407 33.85 -5.57 -16.39
C ASN A 407 34.73 -6.70 -15.83
N ALA A 408 35.52 -7.35 -16.69
CA ALA A 408 36.38 -8.48 -16.31
C ALA A 408 37.40 -8.14 -15.21
N ASP A 409 37.83 -6.86 -15.13
CA ASP A 409 38.75 -6.36 -14.10
C ASP A 409 38.05 -6.03 -12.76
N GLY A 410 36.75 -6.29 -12.65
CA GLY A 410 35.95 -5.98 -11.47
C GLY A 410 35.47 -4.53 -11.39
N SER A 411 35.85 -3.67 -12.34
CA SER A 411 35.32 -2.31 -12.42
C SER A 411 33.87 -2.30 -12.90
N ILE A 412 33.14 -1.21 -12.61
CA ILE A 412 31.72 -1.06 -12.98
C ILE A 412 31.58 0.13 -13.92
N THR A 413 31.14 -0.09 -15.14
CA THR A 413 30.81 0.99 -16.08
C THR A 413 29.56 1.73 -15.61
N ILE A 414 29.57 3.07 -15.67
CA ILE A 414 28.40 3.88 -15.31
C ILE A 414 27.46 3.97 -16.53
N PRO A 415 26.17 3.60 -16.40
CA PRO A 415 25.17 3.83 -17.44
C PRO A 415 25.21 5.27 -17.96
N LYS A 416 25.10 5.45 -19.27
CA LYS A 416 25.28 6.75 -19.93
C LYS A 416 24.41 7.85 -19.32
N VAL A 417 23.15 7.52 -19.01
CA VAL A 417 22.18 8.46 -18.43
C VAL A 417 22.54 8.93 -17.02
N LEU A 418 23.38 8.18 -16.29
CA LEU A 418 23.80 8.51 -14.93
C LEU A 418 25.14 9.28 -14.89
N GLN A 419 25.89 9.39 -15.99
CA GLN A 419 27.21 10.00 -15.98
C GLN A 419 27.20 11.48 -15.54
N SER A 420 26.17 12.24 -15.94
CA SER A 420 26.00 13.64 -15.49
C SER A 420 25.76 13.72 -13.98
N TYR A 421 24.93 12.86 -13.43
CA TYR A 421 24.65 12.75 -11.98
C TYR A 421 25.88 12.29 -11.19
N MET A 422 26.77 11.55 -11.85
CA MET A 422 28.05 11.10 -11.30
C MET A 422 29.19 12.12 -11.47
N GLY A 423 28.90 13.32 -12.02
CA GLY A 423 29.91 14.37 -12.26
C GLY A 423 30.89 14.01 -13.39
N GLY A 424 30.40 13.33 -14.42
CA GLY A 424 31.17 12.90 -15.58
C GLY A 424 31.98 11.61 -15.39
N LEU A 425 31.82 10.92 -14.24
CA LEU A 425 32.49 9.63 -14.01
C LEU A 425 31.89 8.57 -14.91
N THR A 426 32.72 7.84 -15.65
CA THR A 426 32.31 6.79 -16.58
C THR A 426 32.49 5.38 -16.02
N THR A 427 33.33 5.21 -14.98
CA THR A 427 33.67 3.90 -14.41
C THR A 427 34.00 4.02 -12.92
N ILE A 428 33.54 3.08 -12.13
CA ILE A 428 33.95 2.85 -10.74
C ILE A 428 35.06 1.80 -10.75
N LYS A 429 36.19 2.16 -10.19
CA LYS A 429 37.34 1.29 -10.00
C LYS A 429 37.65 1.17 -8.53
#